data_6e1edd46cd2f9266532e16c6c7f532aa
#
_entry.id   6e1edd46cd2f9266532e16c6c7f532aa
#
_cell.length_a   1.000
_cell.length_b   1.000
_cell.length_c   1.000
_cell.angle_alpha   90.00
_cell.angle_beta   90.00
_cell.angle_gamma   90.00
#
_symmetry.space_group_name_H-M   'P 1'
#
loop_
_entity.id
_entity.type
_entity.pdbx_description
1 polymer ?
#
loop_
_entity_poly.entity_id
_entity_poly.type
_entity_poly.pdbx_seq_one_letter_code
_entity_poly.pdbx_strand_id
1 'polypeptide(L)'
;MTKETSAKKEMKINDLYYNAMELLNGNRKNAKMAEGLLLKTLKMDEHNVQTHIGFVHVYGTLKNKKKAEKHIHKAYDETVKKFPKWPRRMEWGDIDNRAYMRAVQYEADLCADEGKKEKAIELYRLLLKLNPNDNQGVRYTISGVYAGISGEKINKMFDESNRKQNWDTLENLVKQQNAKHKFWKKPKY
;
A
#
# COMPACT_ATOMS: atom_id res chain seq x y z
N MET A 1 9.90 -25.41 -16.92
CA MET A 1 10.06 -25.47 -15.43
C MET A 1 8.94 -26.34 -14.88
N THR A 2 9.24 -27.33 -14.05
CA THR A 2 8.24 -28.16 -13.41
C THR A 2 7.51 -27.38 -12.32
N LYS A 3 6.26 -27.74 -11.97
CA LYS A 3 5.47 -27.07 -10.91
C LYS A 3 6.22 -27.04 -9.55
N GLU A 4 7.00 -28.09 -9.26
CA GLU A 4 7.81 -28.20 -8.04
C GLU A 4 8.95 -27.18 -7.98
N THR A 5 9.61 -26.89 -9.10
CA THR A 5 10.66 -25.86 -9.18
C THR A 5 10.08 -24.45 -9.03
N SER A 6 8.84 -24.20 -9.50
CA SER A 6 8.14 -22.92 -9.32
C SER A 6 7.80 -22.67 -7.84
N ALA A 7 7.21 -23.64 -7.15
CA ALA A 7 6.84 -23.52 -5.74
C ALA A 7 8.07 -23.29 -4.83
N LYS A 8 9.17 -24.02 -5.06
CA LYS A 8 10.43 -23.82 -4.32
C LYS A 8 11.01 -22.40 -4.56
N LYS A 9 10.89 -21.88 -5.75
CA LYS A 9 11.32 -20.52 -6.08
C LYS A 9 10.48 -19.47 -5.36
N GLU A 10 9.16 -19.63 -5.35
CA GLU A 10 8.22 -18.75 -4.66
C GLU A 10 8.45 -18.73 -3.15
N MET A 11 8.61 -19.90 -2.53
CA MET A 11 8.94 -20.04 -1.11
C MET A 11 10.23 -19.29 -0.77
N LYS A 12 11.28 -19.44 -1.58
CA LYS A 12 12.56 -18.73 -1.37
C LYS A 12 12.43 -17.22 -1.51
N ILE A 13 11.59 -16.73 -2.45
CA ILE A 13 11.29 -15.28 -2.59
C ILE A 13 10.59 -14.78 -1.31
N ASN A 14 9.60 -15.51 -0.81
CA ASN A 14 8.88 -15.15 0.39
C ASN A 14 9.79 -15.13 1.63
N ASP A 15 10.63 -16.14 1.82
CA ASP A 15 11.62 -16.19 2.93
C ASP A 15 12.54 -14.97 2.89
N LEU A 16 13.13 -14.66 1.73
CA LEU A 16 14.02 -13.52 1.58
C LEU A 16 13.29 -12.19 1.83
N TYR A 17 12.02 -12.08 1.38
CA TYR A 17 11.20 -10.91 1.63
C TYR A 17 10.90 -10.71 3.12
N TYR A 18 10.43 -11.75 3.81
CA TYR A 18 10.11 -11.64 5.24
C TYR A 18 11.35 -11.35 6.07
N ASN A 19 12.48 -12.01 5.79
CA ASN A 19 13.76 -11.70 6.42
C ASN A 19 14.19 -10.24 6.19
N ALA A 20 13.93 -9.68 5.00
CA ALA A 20 14.19 -8.28 4.73
C ALA A 20 13.27 -7.35 5.54
N MET A 21 11.99 -7.70 5.70
CA MET A 21 11.03 -6.89 6.46
C MET A 21 11.34 -6.91 7.97
N GLU A 22 11.78 -8.04 8.52
CA GLU A 22 12.21 -8.16 9.92
C GLU A 22 13.40 -7.25 10.26
N LEU A 23 14.29 -7.00 9.30
CA LEU A 23 15.40 -6.07 9.47
C LEU A 23 14.97 -4.59 9.56
N LEU A 24 13.74 -4.25 9.14
CA LEU A 24 13.29 -2.85 9.06
C LEU A 24 12.80 -2.32 10.40
N ASN A 25 13.73 -1.94 11.26
CA ASN A 25 13.50 -1.36 12.58
C ASN A 25 13.87 0.14 12.68
N GLY A 26 13.89 0.86 11.56
CA GLY A 26 14.30 2.26 11.49
C GLY A 26 15.82 2.48 11.40
N ASN A 27 16.63 1.44 11.60
CA ASN A 27 18.09 1.54 11.50
C ASN A 27 18.55 1.53 10.03
N ARG A 28 19.36 2.54 9.66
CA ARG A 28 19.88 2.69 8.29
C ARG A 28 20.76 1.51 7.84
N LYS A 29 21.56 0.93 8.74
CA LYS A 29 22.41 -0.23 8.43
C LYS A 29 21.53 -1.45 8.11
N ASN A 30 20.52 -1.70 8.92
CA ASN A 30 19.58 -2.81 8.70
C ASN A 30 18.78 -2.61 7.42
N ALA A 31 18.36 -1.38 7.10
CA ALA A 31 17.70 -1.07 5.83
C ALA A 31 18.60 -1.39 4.61
N LYS A 32 19.92 -1.19 4.71
CA LYS A 32 20.87 -1.61 3.67
C LYS A 32 21.00 -3.13 3.54
N MET A 33 20.95 -3.86 4.65
CA MET A 33 20.92 -5.31 4.61
C MET A 33 19.62 -5.83 3.98
N ALA A 34 18.47 -5.23 4.34
CA ALA A 34 17.18 -5.51 3.73
C ALA A 34 17.18 -5.25 2.21
N GLU A 35 17.78 -4.12 1.76
CA GLU A 35 17.98 -3.83 0.33
C GLU A 35 18.70 -4.98 -0.37
N GLY A 36 19.77 -5.50 0.23
CA GLY A 36 20.54 -6.64 -0.32
C GLY A 36 19.73 -7.93 -0.45
N LEU A 37 18.83 -8.22 0.50
CA LEU A 37 17.92 -9.38 0.42
C LEU A 37 16.88 -9.18 -0.69
N LEU A 38 16.26 -8.01 -0.78
CA LEU A 38 15.28 -7.70 -1.82
C LEU A 38 15.90 -7.68 -3.24
N LEU A 39 17.16 -7.31 -3.38
CA LEU A 39 17.86 -7.44 -4.66
C LEU A 39 18.02 -8.90 -5.11
N LYS A 40 18.15 -9.84 -4.16
CA LYS A 40 18.16 -11.27 -4.48
C LYS A 40 16.79 -11.74 -4.95
N THR A 41 15.71 -11.30 -4.31
CA THR A 41 14.35 -11.63 -4.77
C THR A 41 14.09 -11.08 -6.16
N LEU A 42 14.49 -9.84 -6.44
CA LEU A 42 14.28 -9.18 -7.73
C LEU A 42 15.04 -9.90 -8.87
N LYS A 43 16.23 -10.46 -8.59
CA LYS A 43 16.95 -11.31 -9.56
C LYS A 43 16.24 -12.62 -9.86
N MET A 44 15.42 -13.12 -8.94
CA MET A 44 14.63 -14.33 -9.12
C MET A 44 13.33 -14.04 -9.85
N ASP A 45 12.68 -12.91 -9.54
CA ASP A 45 11.44 -12.46 -10.16
C ASP A 45 11.38 -10.92 -10.17
N GLU A 46 11.67 -10.31 -11.32
CA GLU A 46 11.66 -8.86 -11.49
C GLU A 46 10.25 -8.23 -11.48
N HIS A 47 9.22 -9.06 -11.61
CA HIS A 47 7.80 -8.64 -11.64
C HIS A 47 7.11 -8.81 -10.27
N ASN A 48 7.83 -9.28 -9.26
CA ASN A 48 7.25 -9.57 -7.95
C ASN A 48 6.80 -8.30 -7.23
N VAL A 49 5.50 -8.07 -7.16
CA VAL A 49 4.88 -6.88 -6.55
C VAL A 49 5.27 -6.73 -5.08
N GLN A 50 5.28 -7.82 -4.32
CA GLN A 50 5.63 -7.82 -2.89
C GLN A 50 7.07 -7.33 -2.69
N THR A 51 8.01 -7.75 -3.55
CA THR A 51 9.40 -7.28 -3.54
C THR A 51 9.48 -5.77 -3.76
N HIS A 52 8.73 -5.24 -4.73
CA HIS A 52 8.70 -3.80 -4.96
C HIS A 52 8.12 -3.02 -3.77
N ILE A 53 7.07 -3.53 -3.12
CA ILE A 53 6.55 -2.95 -1.86
C ILE A 53 7.61 -2.95 -0.76
N GLY A 54 8.39 -4.03 -0.64
CA GLY A 54 9.51 -4.09 0.29
C GLY A 54 10.54 -2.98 0.05
N PHE A 55 10.89 -2.71 -1.21
CA PHE A 55 11.78 -1.60 -1.55
C PHE A 55 11.21 -0.23 -1.18
N VAL A 56 9.90 -0.02 -1.27
CA VAL A 56 9.28 1.24 -0.81
C VAL A 56 9.58 1.46 0.67
N HIS A 57 9.43 0.43 1.52
CA HIS A 57 9.74 0.52 2.95
C HIS A 57 11.24 0.76 3.20
N VAL A 58 12.12 0.04 2.48
CA VAL A 58 13.57 0.23 2.58
C VAL A 58 13.96 1.65 2.24
N TYR A 59 13.49 2.17 1.10
CA TYR A 59 13.86 3.52 0.67
C TYR A 59 13.16 4.62 1.48
N GLY A 60 12.00 4.34 2.06
CA GLY A 60 11.41 5.20 3.09
C GLY A 60 12.34 5.37 4.29
N THR A 61 12.86 4.25 4.85
CA THR A 61 13.82 4.26 5.95
C THR A 61 15.14 4.95 5.56
N LEU A 62 15.61 4.75 4.34
CA LEU A 62 16.82 5.39 3.82
C LEU A 62 16.62 6.85 3.40
N LYS A 63 15.38 7.37 3.48
CA LYS A 63 14.97 8.71 3.02
C LYS A 63 15.33 8.98 1.55
N ASN A 64 15.22 7.97 0.71
CA ASN A 64 15.45 8.06 -0.73
C ASN A 64 14.12 8.07 -1.50
N LYS A 65 13.48 9.24 -1.53
CA LYS A 65 12.16 9.45 -2.12
C LYS A 65 12.14 8.98 -3.59
N LYS A 66 13.11 9.39 -4.42
CA LYS A 66 13.15 9.04 -5.84
C LYS A 66 13.17 7.52 -6.09
N LYS A 67 13.92 6.76 -5.28
CA LYS A 67 13.94 5.30 -5.41
C LYS A 67 12.63 4.68 -4.89
N ALA A 68 12.04 5.20 -3.83
CA ALA A 68 10.74 4.75 -3.34
C ALA A 68 9.66 4.93 -4.42
N GLU A 69 9.56 6.11 -5.01
CA GLU A 69 8.62 6.43 -6.11
C GLU A 69 8.78 5.47 -7.30
N LYS A 70 10.02 5.21 -7.72
CA LYS A 70 10.28 4.23 -8.80
C LYS A 70 9.68 2.86 -8.49
N HIS A 71 9.79 2.38 -7.25
CA HIS A 71 9.26 1.08 -6.86
C HIS A 71 7.74 1.11 -6.62
N ILE A 72 7.15 2.24 -6.23
CA ILE A 72 5.70 2.44 -6.18
C ILE A 72 5.11 2.24 -7.59
N HIS A 73 5.61 2.97 -8.58
CA HIS A 73 5.15 2.83 -9.97
C HIS A 73 5.32 1.40 -10.49
N LYS A 74 6.47 0.77 -10.24
CA LYS A 74 6.70 -0.63 -10.65
C LYS A 74 5.70 -1.59 -10.01
N ALA A 75 5.45 -1.48 -8.71
CA ALA A 75 4.46 -2.31 -8.01
C ALA A 75 3.06 -2.11 -8.60
N TYR A 76 2.68 -0.87 -8.89
CA TYR A 76 1.38 -0.55 -9.48
C TYR A 76 1.27 -1.08 -10.92
N ASP A 77 2.27 -0.87 -11.77
CA ASP A 77 2.29 -1.35 -13.15
C ASP A 77 2.15 -2.88 -13.22
N GLU A 78 2.90 -3.62 -12.40
CA GLU A 78 2.80 -5.09 -12.35
C GLU A 78 1.43 -5.54 -11.80
N THR A 79 0.85 -4.78 -10.86
CA THR A 79 -0.50 -5.03 -10.37
C THR A 79 -1.55 -4.85 -11.46
N VAL A 80 -1.47 -3.79 -12.26
CA VAL A 80 -2.40 -3.55 -13.38
C VAL A 80 -2.24 -4.62 -14.47
N LYS A 81 -1.02 -5.05 -14.76
CA LYS A 81 -0.79 -6.19 -15.69
C LYS A 81 -1.40 -7.49 -15.17
N LYS A 82 -1.32 -7.75 -13.86
CA LYS A 82 -1.93 -8.93 -13.24
C LYS A 82 -3.46 -8.87 -13.28
N PHE A 83 -4.04 -7.69 -13.15
CA PHE A 83 -5.48 -7.45 -13.12
C PHE A 83 -5.92 -6.46 -14.21
N PRO A 84 -5.86 -6.83 -15.50
CA PRO A 84 -6.34 -5.98 -16.60
C PRO A 84 -7.84 -5.69 -16.47
N LYS A 85 -8.54 -6.57 -15.81
CA LYS A 85 -9.90 -6.41 -15.30
C LYS A 85 -9.88 -6.64 -13.80
N TRP A 86 -10.20 -5.61 -13.01
CA TRP A 86 -10.25 -5.73 -11.55
C TRP A 86 -11.32 -6.75 -11.12
N PRO A 87 -11.03 -7.61 -10.14
CA PRO A 87 -12.01 -8.53 -9.58
C PRO A 87 -13.10 -7.74 -8.85
N ARG A 88 -14.22 -8.40 -8.57
CA ARG A 88 -15.30 -7.77 -7.79
C ARG A 88 -14.89 -7.46 -6.35
N ARG A 89 -14.04 -8.32 -5.75
CA ARG A 89 -13.53 -8.25 -4.38
C ARG A 89 -12.10 -8.75 -4.33
N MET A 90 -11.34 -8.21 -3.39
CA MET A 90 -10.02 -8.69 -2.96
C MET A 90 -10.04 -8.79 -1.44
N GLU A 91 -10.12 -10.01 -0.93
CA GLU A 91 -10.20 -10.24 0.51
C GLU A 91 -8.85 -9.93 1.18
N TRP A 92 -8.87 -9.09 2.21
CA TRP A 92 -7.66 -8.77 2.98
C TRP A 92 -7.12 -9.97 3.76
N GLY A 93 -7.97 -10.94 4.09
CA GLY A 93 -7.58 -12.20 4.74
C GLY A 93 -6.66 -13.05 3.87
N ASP A 94 -6.78 -12.95 2.55
CA ASP A 94 -5.84 -13.54 1.60
C ASP A 94 -4.57 -12.68 1.54
N ILE A 95 -3.46 -13.28 2.00
CA ILE A 95 -2.17 -12.59 2.14
C ILE A 95 -1.64 -12.12 0.79
N ASP A 96 -1.86 -12.88 -0.26
CA ASP A 96 -1.37 -12.55 -1.61
C ASP A 96 -2.02 -11.27 -2.16
N ASN A 97 -3.29 -11.02 -1.82
CA ASN A 97 -3.99 -9.81 -2.21
C ASN A 97 -3.40 -8.53 -1.60
N ARG A 98 -2.76 -8.65 -0.43
CA ARG A 98 -2.27 -7.47 0.32
C ARG A 98 -1.21 -6.68 -0.44
N ALA A 99 -0.32 -7.37 -1.15
CA ALA A 99 0.72 -6.71 -1.94
C ALA A 99 0.12 -5.86 -3.05
N TYR A 100 -0.88 -6.39 -3.77
CA TYR A 100 -1.57 -5.68 -4.85
C TYR A 100 -2.38 -4.48 -4.34
N MET A 101 -3.11 -4.66 -3.24
CA MET A 101 -3.87 -3.55 -2.63
C MET A 101 -2.94 -2.44 -2.11
N ARG A 102 -1.78 -2.79 -1.52
CA ARG A 102 -0.77 -1.80 -1.10
C ARG A 102 -0.16 -1.06 -2.30
N ALA A 103 0.09 -1.76 -3.40
CA ALA A 103 0.60 -1.13 -4.62
C ALA A 103 -0.36 -0.04 -5.14
N VAL A 104 -1.66 -0.34 -5.18
CA VAL A 104 -2.69 0.64 -5.57
C VAL A 104 -2.75 1.80 -4.56
N GLN A 105 -2.65 1.51 -3.26
CA GLN A 105 -2.68 2.56 -2.22
C GLN A 105 -1.50 3.50 -2.33
N TYR A 106 -0.27 2.97 -2.46
CA TYR A 106 0.92 3.81 -2.56
C TYR A 106 0.94 4.67 -3.83
N GLU A 107 0.43 4.14 -4.96
CA GLU A 107 0.24 4.95 -6.17
C GLU A 107 -0.80 6.07 -5.95
N ALA A 108 -1.89 5.76 -5.23
CA ALA A 108 -2.89 6.77 -4.89
C ALA A 108 -2.33 7.85 -3.97
N ASP A 109 -1.56 7.46 -2.94
CA ASP A 109 -0.90 8.37 -2.00
C ASP A 109 0.09 9.28 -2.75
N LEU A 110 0.90 8.70 -3.66
CA LEU A 110 1.83 9.46 -4.48
C LEU A 110 1.11 10.44 -5.41
N CYS A 111 0.03 10.02 -6.07
CA CYS A 111 -0.80 10.92 -6.88
C CYS A 111 -1.38 12.07 -6.06
N ALA A 112 -1.82 11.83 -4.83
CA ALA A 112 -2.31 12.87 -3.93
C ALA A 112 -1.22 13.88 -3.55
N ASP A 113 -0.02 13.39 -3.23
CA ASP A 113 1.15 14.23 -2.89
C ASP A 113 1.64 15.07 -4.08
N GLU A 114 1.49 14.56 -5.31
CA GLU A 114 1.81 15.27 -6.55
C GLU A 114 0.69 16.23 -7.02
N GLY A 115 -0.41 16.32 -6.28
CA GLY A 115 -1.55 17.17 -6.63
C GLY A 115 -2.47 16.57 -7.72
N LYS A 116 -2.27 15.32 -8.14
CA LYS A 116 -3.11 14.57 -9.11
C LYS A 116 -4.37 14.04 -8.41
N LYS A 117 -5.18 14.96 -7.90
CA LYS A 117 -6.29 14.68 -6.98
C LYS A 117 -7.32 13.72 -7.56
N GLU A 118 -7.71 13.90 -8.81
CA GLU A 118 -8.73 13.08 -9.48
C GLU A 118 -8.27 11.62 -9.57
N LYS A 119 -7.01 11.41 -9.96
CA LYS A 119 -6.41 10.08 -10.06
C LYS A 119 -6.28 9.41 -8.69
N ALA A 120 -5.86 10.14 -7.68
CA ALA A 120 -5.81 9.63 -6.31
C ALA A 120 -7.20 9.16 -5.83
N ILE A 121 -8.25 9.97 -6.05
CA ILE A 121 -9.63 9.64 -5.70
C ILE A 121 -10.11 8.39 -6.45
N GLU A 122 -9.81 8.27 -7.74
CA GLU A 122 -10.15 7.08 -8.54
C GLU A 122 -9.57 5.80 -7.90
N LEU A 123 -8.28 5.82 -7.56
CA LEU A 123 -7.58 4.67 -6.99
C LEU A 123 -8.08 4.33 -5.56
N TYR A 124 -8.33 5.33 -4.72
CA TYR A 124 -8.91 5.09 -3.39
C TYR A 124 -10.32 4.51 -3.47
N ARG A 125 -11.16 5.00 -4.38
CA ARG A 125 -12.50 4.43 -4.62
C ARG A 125 -12.42 2.99 -5.12
N LEU A 126 -11.45 2.68 -5.97
CA LEU A 126 -11.18 1.32 -6.40
C LEU A 126 -10.88 0.42 -5.20
N LEU A 127 -9.96 0.83 -4.31
CA LEU A 127 -9.62 0.07 -3.10
C LEU A 127 -10.81 -0.17 -2.20
N LEU A 128 -11.64 0.86 -1.95
CA LEU A 128 -12.86 0.72 -1.13
C LEU A 128 -13.92 -0.18 -1.78
N LYS A 129 -13.94 -0.27 -3.12
CA LYS A 129 -14.77 -1.22 -3.85
C LYS A 129 -14.23 -2.65 -3.74
N LEU A 130 -12.92 -2.83 -3.87
CA LEU A 130 -12.24 -4.13 -3.78
C LEU A 130 -12.30 -4.70 -2.36
N ASN A 131 -12.09 -3.86 -1.35
CA ASN A 131 -12.08 -4.22 0.07
C ASN A 131 -12.98 -3.25 0.87
N PRO A 132 -14.31 -3.44 0.90
CA PRO A 132 -15.23 -2.55 1.60
C PRO A 132 -15.04 -2.52 3.12
N ASN A 133 -14.43 -3.56 3.71
CA ASN A 133 -14.07 -3.59 5.13
C ASN A 133 -13.01 -2.55 5.47
N ASP A 134 -12.34 -2.04 4.44
CA ASP A 134 -11.35 -0.97 4.55
C ASP A 134 -10.25 -1.25 5.59
N ASN A 135 -9.69 -2.46 5.53
CA ASN A 135 -8.59 -2.88 6.42
C ASN A 135 -7.32 -2.01 6.29
N GLN A 136 -7.21 -1.23 5.22
CA GLN A 136 -6.11 -0.31 4.96
C GLN A 136 -6.37 1.12 5.47
N GLY A 137 -7.58 1.43 5.93
CA GLY A 137 -7.95 2.77 6.39
C GLY A 137 -8.07 3.81 5.28
N VAL A 138 -8.29 3.38 4.03
CA VAL A 138 -8.37 4.25 2.84
C VAL A 138 -9.47 5.30 2.96
N ARG A 139 -10.57 5.00 3.68
CA ARG A 139 -11.67 5.96 3.92
C ARG A 139 -11.21 7.25 4.58
N TYR A 140 -10.17 7.19 5.41
CA TYR A 140 -9.63 8.39 6.07
C TYR A 140 -8.79 9.21 5.09
N THR A 141 -7.91 8.56 4.32
CA THR A 141 -7.04 9.23 3.35
C THR A 141 -7.86 9.92 2.26
N ILE A 142 -8.84 9.23 1.66
CA ILE A 142 -9.72 9.83 0.63
C ILE A 142 -10.54 10.98 1.20
N SER A 143 -10.96 10.91 2.47
CA SER A 143 -11.65 12.01 3.15
C SER A 143 -10.76 13.23 3.28
N GLY A 144 -9.46 13.03 3.60
CA GLY A 144 -8.46 14.09 3.61
C GLY A 144 -8.31 14.75 2.24
N VAL A 145 -8.20 13.96 1.17
CA VAL A 145 -8.10 14.48 -0.20
C VAL A 145 -9.33 15.31 -0.58
N TYR A 146 -10.54 14.87 -0.27
CA TYR A 146 -11.75 15.64 -0.51
C TYR A 146 -11.82 16.94 0.29
N ALA A 147 -11.31 16.93 1.52
CA ALA A 147 -11.26 18.10 2.40
C ALA A 147 -10.09 19.05 2.12
N GLY A 148 -9.20 18.73 1.15
CA GLY A 148 -7.99 19.51 0.88
C GLY A 148 -6.95 19.45 1.99
N ILE A 149 -6.96 18.38 2.80
CA ILE A 149 -5.99 18.13 3.87
C ILE A 149 -4.82 17.35 3.29
N SER A 150 -3.59 17.79 3.55
CA SER A 150 -2.38 17.10 3.06
C SER A 150 -2.23 15.70 3.69
N GLY A 151 -1.57 14.79 2.95
CA GLY A 151 -1.26 13.44 3.44
C GLY A 151 -0.48 13.46 4.75
N GLU A 152 0.50 14.37 4.90
CA GLU A 152 1.25 14.56 6.16
C GLU A 152 0.32 14.87 7.35
N LYS A 153 -0.66 15.75 7.16
CA LYS A 153 -1.61 16.11 8.22
C LYS A 153 -2.54 14.95 8.56
N ILE A 154 -3.00 14.19 7.57
CA ILE A 154 -3.79 12.98 7.79
C ILE A 154 -2.98 11.95 8.57
N ASN A 155 -1.70 11.72 8.23
CA ASN A 155 -0.83 10.81 8.97
C ASN A 155 -0.64 11.25 10.43
N LYS A 156 -0.45 12.55 10.69
CA LYS A 156 -0.41 13.08 12.07
C LYS A 156 -1.71 12.83 12.84
N MET A 157 -2.87 12.95 12.17
CA MET A 157 -4.17 12.62 12.80
C MET A 157 -4.28 11.13 13.11
N PHE A 158 -3.75 10.25 12.25
CA PHE A 158 -3.65 8.82 12.52
C PHE A 158 -2.79 8.50 13.74
N ASP A 159 -1.59 9.08 13.80
CA ASP A 159 -0.65 8.87 14.90
C ASP A 159 -1.26 9.35 16.23
N GLU A 160 -1.94 10.50 16.21
CA GLU A 160 -2.64 11.04 17.37
C GLU A 160 -3.81 10.15 17.80
N SER A 161 -4.63 9.69 16.86
CA SER A 161 -5.75 8.79 17.11
C SER A 161 -5.28 7.46 17.71
N ASN A 162 -4.19 6.88 17.19
CA ASN A 162 -3.57 5.68 17.74
C ASN A 162 -3.05 5.92 19.18
N ARG A 163 -2.33 7.02 19.41
CA ARG A 163 -1.78 7.36 20.73
C ARG A 163 -2.87 7.58 21.78
N LYS A 164 -3.96 8.25 21.40
CA LYS A 164 -5.08 8.57 22.30
C LYS A 164 -6.14 7.48 22.36
N GLN A 165 -6.07 6.46 21.49
CA GLN A 165 -7.12 5.45 21.28
C GLN A 165 -8.50 6.11 21.01
N ASN A 166 -8.49 7.26 20.34
CA ASN A 166 -9.68 8.02 19.97
C ASN A 166 -9.66 8.37 18.47
N TRP A 167 -10.65 7.90 17.75
CA TRP A 167 -10.80 8.04 16.30
C TRP A 167 -11.86 9.06 15.88
N ASP A 168 -12.52 9.72 16.83
CA ASP A 168 -13.69 10.58 16.58
C ASP A 168 -13.42 11.65 15.51
N THR A 169 -12.23 12.28 15.56
CA THR A 169 -11.86 13.32 14.59
C THR A 169 -11.82 12.77 13.16
N LEU A 170 -11.19 11.61 12.96
CA LEU A 170 -11.10 10.96 11.65
C LEU A 170 -12.45 10.41 11.20
N GLU A 171 -13.22 9.78 12.09
CA GLU A 171 -14.56 9.27 11.76
C GLU A 171 -15.54 10.41 11.42
N ASN A 172 -15.46 11.55 12.11
CA ASN A 172 -16.24 12.73 11.77
C ASN A 172 -15.89 13.29 10.40
N LEU A 173 -14.59 13.34 10.06
CA LEU A 173 -14.13 13.73 8.73
C LEU A 173 -14.71 12.79 7.65
N VAL A 174 -14.63 11.47 7.87
CA VAL A 174 -15.22 10.47 6.97
C VAL A 174 -16.72 10.69 6.81
N LYS A 175 -17.45 10.87 7.92
CA LYS A 175 -18.90 11.10 7.91
C LYS A 175 -19.26 12.33 7.08
N GLN A 176 -18.56 13.45 7.27
CA GLN A 176 -18.79 14.70 6.54
C GLN A 176 -18.50 14.55 5.03
N GLN A 177 -17.36 13.99 4.67
CA GLN A 177 -16.97 13.86 3.28
C GLN A 177 -17.76 12.77 2.55
N ASN A 178 -18.07 11.66 3.22
CA ASN A 178 -18.86 10.59 2.62
C ASN A 178 -20.34 10.99 2.41
N ALA A 179 -20.91 11.87 3.24
CA ALA A 179 -22.23 12.44 3.01
C ALA A 179 -22.30 13.21 1.68
N LYS A 180 -21.25 13.95 1.32
CA LYS A 180 -21.14 14.75 0.09
C LYS A 180 -20.78 13.91 -1.13
N HIS A 181 -19.81 13.01 -0.98
CA HIS A 181 -19.12 12.36 -2.12
C HIS A 181 -19.50 10.89 -2.31
N LYS A 182 -20.17 10.25 -1.35
CA LYS A 182 -20.69 8.86 -1.42
C LYS A 182 -19.64 7.86 -1.91
N PHE A 183 -18.45 7.91 -1.34
CA PHE A 183 -17.32 7.10 -1.79
C PHE A 183 -17.21 5.74 -1.09
N TRP A 184 -17.85 5.57 0.08
CA TRP A 184 -17.76 4.35 0.86
C TRP A 184 -19.09 3.99 1.52
N LYS A 185 -19.38 2.69 1.56
CA LYS A 185 -20.53 2.13 2.27
C LYS A 185 -20.01 1.10 3.26
N LYS A 186 -20.21 1.37 4.54
CA LYS A 186 -19.85 0.43 5.60
C LYS A 186 -20.54 -0.92 5.36
N PRO A 187 -19.81 -2.04 5.33
CA PRO A 187 -20.42 -3.36 5.23
C PRO A 187 -21.42 -3.60 6.35
N LYS A 188 -22.52 -4.25 6.04
CA LYS A 188 -23.42 -4.81 7.05
C LYS A 188 -22.93 -6.23 7.31
N TYR A 189 -22.60 -6.55 8.54
CA TYR A 189 -22.33 -7.90 9.01
C TYR A 189 -23.64 -8.59 9.33
#